data_f57fb324c74d5a476d84521bd635bee5
#
_entry.id   f57fb324c74d5a476d84521bd635bee5
#
_cell.length_a   1.000
_cell.length_b   1.000
_cell.length_c   1.000
_cell.angle_alpha   90.00
_cell.angle_beta   90.00
_cell.angle_gamma   90.00
#
_symmetry.space_group_name_H-M   'P 1'
#
loop_
_entity.id
_entity.type
_entity.pdbx_description
1 polymer ?
#
loop_
_entity_poly.entity_id
_entity_poly.type
_entity_poly.pdbx_seq_one_letter_code
_entity_poly.pdbx_strand_id
1 'polypeptide(L)'
;MQQLLLELAPPPVPTLENFSPGKNGAALKALRGALEDGERFVFLWGPGGSGKTHLLRAFAGAAGAKRVAAYIPASNADWAGADRLEGTAVDDVARLDDSGQIALFDLCNRLRASGGAFAASGEAPPAQLALRPDLRSRLASGIVLQLHPLSDEDKAAALYAHATERGMALDGELIRYLLTHFDRDMGTQIAALDALDRYSLQRKRPITLPLLKEALRLIEHRGEK
;
A
#
# COMPACT_ATOMS: atom_id res chain seq x y z
N MET A 1 -11.76 16.51 -8.80
CA MET A 1 -10.48 17.26 -8.75
C MET A 1 -9.24 16.35 -8.69
N GLN A 2 -9.21 15.38 -7.80
CA GLN A 2 -8.05 14.48 -7.58
C GLN A 2 -7.74 13.52 -8.73
N GLN A 3 -8.73 12.95 -9.36
CA GLN A 3 -8.58 11.93 -10.41
C GLN A 3 -7.79 12.41 -11.64
N LEU A 4 -7.83 13.68 -11.94
CA LEU A 4 -7.27 14.26 -13.16
C LEU A 4 -5.75 14.53 -13.08
N LEU A 5 -5.19 14.80 -11.88
CA LEU A 5 -3.73 14.85 -11.69
C LEU A 5 -3.10 13.45 -11.75
N LEU A 6 -3.82 12.42 -11.33
CA LEU A 6 -3.41 11.02 -11.42
C LEU A 6 -3.31 10.52 -12.86
N GLU A 7 -4.06 11.08 -13.81
CA GLU A 7 -3.91 10.77 -15.24
C GLU A 7 -2.56 11.24 -15.82
N LEU A 8 -1.90 12.21 -15.16
CA LEU A 8 -0.56 12.67 -15.56
C LEU A 8 0.58 11.79 -15.05
N ALA A 9 0.35 11.03 -13.96
CA ALA A 9 1.33 10.12 -13.38
C ALA A 9 0.62 8.98 -12.63
N PRO A 10 0.68 7.74 -13.10
CA PRO A 10 0.25 6.63 -12.28
C PRO A 10 1.06 6.64 -10.97
N PRO A 11 0.41 6.30 -9.83
CA PRO A 11 1.13 6.21 -8.57
C PRO A 11 2.31 5.22 -8.71
N PRO A 12 3.43 5.47 -8.01
CA PRO A 12 4.57 4.57 -8.07
C PRO A 12 4.16 3.17 -7.61
N VAL A 13 4.75 2.15 -8.25
CA VAL A 13 4.52 0.76 -7.84
C VAL A 13 4.94 0.61 -6.37
N PRO A 14 4.06 0.06 -5.50
CA PRO A 14 4.39 -0.16 -4.11
C PRO A 14 5.58 -1.11 -3.95
N THR A 15 6.60 -0.68 -3.20
CA THR A 15 7.74 -1.51 -2.78
C THR A 15 7.97 -1.37 -1.28
N LEU A 16 8.73 -2.30 -0.68
CA LEU A 16 9.08 -2.21 0.73
C LEU A 16 10.05 -1.05 1.02
N GLU A 17 10.75 -0.56 0.00
CA GLU A 17 11.72 0.54 0.06
C GLU A 17 11.01 1.91 0.03
N ASN A 18 9.95 2.05 -0.77
CA ASN A 18 9.22 3.32 -0.87
C ASN A 18 8.07 3.45 0.14
N PHE A 19 7.96 2.53 1.09
CA PHE A 19 7.02 2.63 2.20
C PHE A 19 7.55 3.60 3.27
N SER A 20 6.77 4.63 3.59
CA SER A 20 7.07 5.54 4.70
C SER A 20 6.64 4.90 6.02
N PRO A 21 7.56 4.42 6.87
CA PRO A 21 7.20 3.56 7.99
C PRO A 21 6.49 4.31 9.14
N GLY A 22 6.81 5.57 9.42
CA GLY A 22 6.32 6.24 10.62
C GLY A 22 6.47 5.34 11.86
N LYS A 23 5.35 5.02 12.53
CA LYS A 23 5.31 4.09 13.69
C LYS A 23 5.28 2.61 13.28
N ASN A 24 5.25 2.29 11.97
CA ASN A 24 5.03 0.93 11.46
C ASN A 24 6.33 0.18 11.10
N GLY A 25 7.49 0.61 11.61
CA GLY A 25 8.77 -0.02 11.31
C GLY A 25 8.83 -1.52 11.65
N ALA A 26 8.12 -1.96 12.69
CA ALA A 26 8.03 -3.38 13.05
C ALA A 26 7.33 -4.21 11.96
N ALA A 27 6.28 -3.67 11.32
CA ALA A 27 5.57 -4.35 10.24
C ALA A 27 6.45 -4.51 9.00
N LEU A 28 7.18 -3.45 8.63
CA LEU A 28 8.14 -3.50 7.53
C LEU A 28 9.24 -4.55 7.77
N LYS A 29 9.79 -4.59 8.99
CA LYS A 29 10.79 -5.59 9.39
C LYS A 29 10.22 -7.01 9.35
N ALA A 30 8.99 -7.24 9.84
CA ALA A 30 8.35 -8.54 9.81
C ALA A 30 8.11 -9.04 8.39
N LEU A 31 7.64 -8.19 7.47
CA LEU A 31 7.44 -8.55 6.07
C LEU A 31 8.76 -8.89 5.36
N ARG A 32 9.83 -8.13 5.60
CA ARG A 32 11.16 -8.48 5.08
C ARG A 32 11.65 -9.82 5.63
N GLY A 33 11.53 -10.03 6.94
CA GLY A 33 11.88 -11.30 7.58
C GLY A 33 11.10 -12.50 7.01
N ALA A 34 9.82 -12.32 6.69
CA ALA A 34 8.99 -13.38 6.08
C ALA A 34 9.45 -13.79 4.66
N LEU A 35 10.15 -12.93 3.95
CA LEU A 35 10.75 -13.23 2.63
C LEU A 35 12.13 -13.88 2.73
N GLU A 36 12.73 -13.85 3.90
CA GLU A 36 14.06 -14.39 4.21
C GLU A 36 13.91 -15.64 5.11
N ASP A 37 14.46 -15.59 6.33
CA ASP A 37 14.55 -16.73 7.26
C ASP A 37 13.70 -16.55 8.53
N GLY A 38 12.86 -15.50 8.60
CA GLY A 38 12.00 -15.21 9.74
C GLY A 38 10.69 -16.00 9.75
N GLU A 39 9.78 -15.62 10.65
CA GLU A 39 8.40 -16.15 10.64
C GLU A 39 7.74 -15.76 9.30
N ARG A 40 7.25 -16.75 8.59
CA ARG A 40 6.76 -16.62 7.21
C ARG A 40 5.34 -16.11 7.09
N PHE A 41 4.60 -16.04 8.19
CA PHE A 41 3.20 -15.63 8.23
C PHE A 41 3.05 -14.31 8.99
N VAL A 42 2.54 -13.29 8.30
CA VAL A 42 2.33 -11.95 8.86
C VAL A 42 0.88 -11.52 8.64
N PHE A 43 0.22 -11.08 9.69
CA PHE A 43 -1.09 -10.47 9.62
C PHE A 43 -1.02 -9.00 10.03
N LEU A 44 -1.46 -8.11 9.14
CA LEU A 44 -1.47 -6.67 9.37
C LEU A 44 -2.90 -6.19 9.59
N TRP A 45 -3.16 -5.44 10.66
CA TRP A 45 -4.47 -4.88 10.90
C TRP A 45 -4.41 -3.40 11.27
N GLY A 46 -5.49 -2.66 11.03
CA GLY A 46 -5.58 -1.24 11.34
C GLY A 46 -6.60 -0.52 10.47
N PRO A 47 -6.84 0.76 10.74
CA PRO A 47 -7.85 1.54 10.04
C PRO A 47 -7.51 1.73 8.55
N GLY A 48 -8.48 2.23 7.78
CA GLY A 48 -8.25 2.70 6.41
C GLY A 48 -7.12 3.72 6.35
N GLY A 49 -6.34 3.71 5.26
CA GLY A 49 -5.22 4.64 5.08
C GLY A 49 -3.97 4.37 5.93
N SER A 50 -3.91 3.25 6.68
CA SER A 50 -2.70 2.88 7.46
C SER A 50 -1.58 2.24 6.63
N GLY A 51 -1.78 2.03 5.31
CA GLY A 51 -0.75 1.48 4.42
C GLY A 51 -0.79 -0.03 4.23
N LYS A 52 -1.84 -0.75 4.69
CA LYS A 52 -1.99 -2.22 4.54
C LYS A 52 -1.81 -2.67 3.10
N THR A 53 -2.63 -2.13 2.19
CA THR A 53 -2.61 -2.46 0.76
C THR A 53 -1.25 -2.20 0.12
N HIS A 54 -0.59 -1.07 0.47
CA HIS A 54 0.75 -0.78 -0.01
C HIS A 54 1.74 -1.88 0.39
N LEU A 55 1.79 -2.21 1.69
CA LEU A 55 2.70 -3.24 2.21
C LEU A 55 2.42 -4.63 1.63
N LEU A 56 1.16 -5.00 1.42
CA LEU A 56 0.81 -6.30 0.83
C LEU A 56 1.18 -6.40 -0.65
N ARG A 57 0.98 -5.33 -1.42
CA ARG A 57 1.43 -5.28 -2.83
C ARG A 57 2.95 -5.31 -2.92
N ALA A 58 3.62 -4.53 -2.05
CA ALA A 58 5.07 -4.52 -1.96
C ALA A 58 5.64 -5.90 -1.59
N PHE A 59 5.03 -6.58 -0.63
CA PHE A 59 5.39 -7.94 -0.22
C PHE A 59 5.24 -8.94 -1.37
N ALA A 60 4.09 -8.93 -2.06
CA ALA A 60 3.86 -9.82 -3.21
C ALA A 60 4.86 -9.55 -4.34
N GLY A 61 5.14 -8.27 -4.65
CA GLY A 61 6.15 -7.89 -5.63
C GLY A 61 7.55 -8.37 -5.27
N ALA A 62 7.97 -8.19 -4.02
CA ALA A 62 9.26 -8.65 -3.51
C ALA A 62 9.36 -10.20 -3.47
N ALA A 63 8.28 -10.90 -3.10
CA ALA A 63 8.20 -12.36 -3.19
C ALA A 63 8.32 -12.84 -4.63
N GLY A 64 7.62 -12.18 -5.57
CA GLY A 64 7.60 -12.51 -7.00
C GLY A 64 8.94 -12.39 -7.71
N ALA A 65 9.89 -11.65 -7.15
CA ALA A 65 11.25 -11.59 -7.66
C ALA A 65 12.04 -12.92 -7.50
N LYS A 66 11.60 -13.80 -6.60
CA LYS A 66 12.30 -15.05 -6.25
C LYS A 66 11.41 -16.29 -6.33
N ARG A 67 10.08 -16.16 -6.38
CA ARG A 67 9.08 -17.22 -6.20
C ARG A 67 7.85 -16.96 -7.04
N VAL A 68 7.00 -17.98 -7.21
CA VAL A 68 5.65 -17.77 -7.76
C VAL A 68 4.79 -17.10 -6.68
N ALA A 69 4.45 -15.82 -6.89
CA ALA A 69 3.74 -15.03 -5.89
C ALA A 69 2.56 -14.26 -6.46
N ALA A 70 1.56 -13.97 -5.61
CA ALA A 70 0.38 -13.20 -5.99
C ALA A 70 -0.07 -12.24 -4.88
N TYR A 71 -0.66 -11.12 -5.32
CA TYR A 71 -1.49 -10.25 -4.49
C TYR A 71 -2.96 -10.50 -4.83
N ILE A 72 -3.77 -10.84 -3.83
CA ILE A 72 -5.18 -11.21 -3.98
C ILE A 72 -6.02 -10.23 -3.15
N PRO A 73 -6.78 -9.32 -3.78
CA PRO A 73 -7.76 -8.51 -3.06
C PRO A 73 -9.00 -9.37 -2.73
N ALA A 74 -9.38 -9.45 -1.46
CA ALA A 74 -10.51 -10.30 -1.04
C ALA A 74 -11.86 -9.88 -1.65
N SER A 75 -12.02 -8.60 -2.01
CA SER A 75 -13.23 -8.10 -2.69
C SER A 75 -13.47 -8.68 -4.09
N ASN A 76 -12.44 -9.25 -4.71
CA ASN A 76 -12.49 -9.90 -6.01
C ASN A 76 -11.43 -11.00 -6.06
N ALA A 77 -11.51 -11.95 -5.12
CA ALA A 77 -10.50 -12.98 -4.96
C ALA A 77 -10.58 -14.00 -6.10
N ASP A 78 -9.48 -14.10 -6.86
CA ASP A 78 -9.26 -15.15 -7.82
C ASP A 78 -8.27 -16.17 -7.24
N TRP A 79 -8.74 -17.42 -7.08
CA TRP A 79 -7.96 -18.53 -6.53
C TRP A 79 -7.39 -19.44 -7.62
N ALA A 80 -7.56 -19.09 -8.91
CA ALA A 80 -6.98 -19.87 -10.00
C ALA A 80 -5.45 -19.91 -9.88
N GLY A 81 -4.90 -21.12 -9.93
CA GLY A 81 -3.45 -21.34 -9.79
C GLY A 81 -2.89 -21.10 -8.38
N ALA A 82 -3.75 -20.91 -7.37
CA ALA A 82 -3.30 -20.74 -5.99
C ALA A 82 -2.46 -21.92 -5.47
N ASP A 83 -2.66 -23.11 -6.03
CA ASP A 83 -1.90 -24.34 -5.75
C ASP A 83 -0.39 -24.21 -6.05
N ARG A 84 0.01 -23.29 -6.91
CA ARG A 84 1.41 -23.06 -7.34
C ARG A 84 2.10 -21.93 -6.57
N LEU A 85 1.36 -21.15 -5.79
CA LEU A 85 1.92 -20.00 -5.09
C LEU A 85 2.86 -20.44 -3.97
N GLU A 86 4.00 -19.77 -3.89
CA GLU A 86 5.01 -19.90 -2.83
C GLU A 86 5.10 -18.65 -1.98
N GLY A 87 4.53 -17.54 -2.46
CA GLY A 87 4.39 -16.26 -1.75
C GLY A 87 3.03 -15.64 -2.03
N THR A 88 2.28 -15.25 -1.00
CA THR A 88 0.93 -14.71 -1.21
C THR A 88 0.62 -13.58 -0.25
N ALA A 89 0.03 -12.52 -0.77
CA ALA A 89 -0.56 -11.44 0.00
C ALA A 89 -2.07 -11.39 -0.24
N VAL A 90 -2.89 -11.45 0.82
CA VAL A 90 -4.35 -11.37 0.75
C VAL A 90 -4.84 -10.13 1.49
N ASP A 91 -5.46 -9.21 0.76
CA ASP A 91 -5.87 -7.91 1.29
C ASP A 91 -7.35 -7.90 1.70
N ASP A 92 -7.60 -7.42 2.94
CA ASP A 92 -8.93 -7.24 3.53
C ASP A 92 -9.75 -8.54 3.63
N VAL A 93 -9.20 -9.54 4.33
CA VAL A 93 -9.77 -10.90 4.45
C VAL A 93 -11.21 -10.94 4.97
N ALA A 94 -11.67 -9.87 5.63
CA ALA A 94 -13.05 -9.78 6.11
C ALA A 94 -14.10 -9.71 4.98
N ARG A 95 -13.68 -9.42 3.75
CA ARG A 95 -14.55 -9.37 2.56
C ARG A 95 -14.69 -10.71 1.84
N LEU A 96 -13.99 -11.75 2.30
CA LEU A 96 -14.14 -13.09 1.72
C LEU A 96 -15.50 -13.68 2.05
N ASP A 97 -16.15 -14.27 1.05
CA ASP A 97 -17.29 -15.14 1.23
C ASP A 97 -16.86 -16.50 1.85
N ASP A 98 -17.81 -17.36 2.14
CA ASP A 98 -17.52 -18.66 2.75
C ASP A 98 -16.58 -19.53 1.90
N SER A 99 -16.72 -19.49 0.58
CA SER A 99 -15.87 -20.24 -0.35
C SER A 99 -14.44 -19.68 -0.36
N GLY A 100 -14.29 -18.35 -0.37
CA GLY A 100 -13.01 -17.68 -0.26
C GLY A 100 -12.30 -17.94 1.06
N GLN A 101 -13.05 -18.02 2.18
CA GLN A 101 -12.48 -18.36 3.48
C GLN A 101 -11.94 -19.80 3.51
N ILE A 102 -12.62 -20.76 2.86
CA ILE A 102 -12.12 -22.13 2.72
C ILE A 102 -10.86 -22.15 1.87
N ALA A 103 -10.90 -21.51 0.72
CA ALA A 103 -9.74 -21.45 -0.19
C ALA A 103 -8.51 -20.79 0.49
N LEU A 104 -8.72 -19.71 1.26
CA LEU A 104 -7.66 -19.08 2.02
C LEU A 104 -7.10 -20.00 3.12
N PHE A 105 -7.95 -20.75 3.82
CA PHE A 105 -7.52 -21.70 4.84
C PHE A 105 -6.64 -22.80 4.24
N ASP A 106 -7.04 -23.37 3.10
CA ASP A 106 -6.28 -24.41 2.39
C ASP A 106 -4.95 -23.86 1.88
N LEU A 107 -4.94 -22.65 1.33
CA LEU A 107 -3.74 -21.94 0.90
C LEU A 107 -2.75 -21.73 2.07
N CYS A 108 -3.23 -21.27 3.22
CA CYS A 108 -2.40 -21.08 4.42
C CYS A 108 -1.77 -22.40 4.87
N ASN A 109 -2.55 -23.51 4.88
CA ASN A 109 -2.03 -24.82 5.27
C ASN A 109 -0.95 -25.29 4.32
N ARG A 110 -1.16 -25.15 3.01
CA ARG A 110 -0.20 -25.54 1.99
C ARG A 110 1.08 -24.69 2.06
N LEU A 111 0.98 -23.36 2.15
CA LEU A 111 2.15 -22.49 2.28
C LEU A 111 2.95 -22.81 3.53
N ARG A 112 2.28 -23.10 4.66
CA ARG A 112 2.99 -23.50 5.89
C ARG A 112 3.73 -24.83 5.73
N ALA A 113 3.14 -25.80 5.05
CA ALA A 113 3.77 -27.10 4.80
C ALA A 113 4.96 -26.99 3.83
N SER A 114 4.89 -26.11 2.84
CA SER A 114 5.95 -25.90 1.84
C SER A 114 7.02 -24.88 2.24
N GLY A 115 6.90 -24.20 3.39
CA GLY A 115 7.78 -23.09 3.77
C GLY A 115 7.56 -21.83 2.95
N GLY A 116 6.38 -21.67 2.36
CA GLY A 116 5.99 -20.48 1.61
C GLY A 116 5.76 -19.25 2.52
N ALA A 117 5.83 -18.07 1.93
CA ALA A 117 5.64 -16.80 2.62
C ALA A 117 4.19 -16.28 2.47
N PHE A 118 3.62 -15.76 3.54
CA PHE A 118 2.25 -15.30 3.58
C PHE A 118 2.09 -13.98 4.32
N ALA A 119 1.35 -13.06 3.73
CA ALA A 119 0.90 -11.86 4.40
C ALA A 119 -0.60 -11.64 4.17
N ALA A 120 -1.31 -11.16 5.18
CA ALA A 120 -2.72 -10.83 5.02
C ALA A 120 -3.09 -9.56 5.80
N SER A 121 -4.24 -8.97 5.47
CA SER A 121 -4.72 -7.79 6.19
C SER A 121 -6.20 -7.86 6.58
N GLY A 122 -6.55 -7.03 7.58
CA GLY A 122 -7.89 -6.77 8.03
C GLY A 122 -8.02 -5.44 8.76
N GLU A 123 -9.23 -5.06 9.15
CA GLU A 123 -9.48 -3.84 9.93
C GLU A 123 -9.26 -4.04 11.43
N ALA A 124 -9.31 -5.30 11.89
CA ALA A 124 -9.15 -5.72 13.28
C ALA A 124 -8.23 -6.94 13.37
N PRO A 125 -7.71 -7.29 14.55
CA PRO A 125 -6.92 -8.50 14.73
C PRO A 125 -7.77 -9.75 14.42
N PRO A 126 -7.16 -10.89 13.99
CA PRO A 126 -7.89 -12.07 13.54
C PRO A 126 -8.97 -12.56 14.50
N ALA A 127 -8.72 -12.49 15.81
CA ALA A 127 -9.67 -12.93 16.84
C ALA A 127 -10.99 -12.15 16.85
N GLN A 128 -11.01 -10.93 16.33
CA GLN A 128 -12.18 -10.03 16.31
C GLN A 128 -12.89 -10.01 14.95
N LEU A 129 -12.34 -10.68 13.93
CA LEU A 129 -12.97 -10.73 12.61
C LEU A 129 -14.10 -11.77 12.56
N ALA A 130 -15.15 -11.46 11.81
CA ALA A 130 -16.28 -12.37 11.56
C ALA A 130 -15.89 -13.42 10.48
N LEU A 131 -14.88 -14.25 10.80
CA LEU A 131 -14.39 -15.33 9.96
C LEU A 131 -14.60 -16.69 10.64
N ARG A 132 -14.50 -17.76 9.88
CA ARG A 132 -14.51 -19.15 10.39
C ARG A 132 -13.46 -19.32 11.50
N PRO A 133 -13.76 -20.07 12.57
CA PRO A 133 -12.83 -20.24 13.71
C PRO A 133 -11.48 -20.84 13.33
N ASP A 134 -11.47 -21.79 12.38
CA ASP A 134 -10.27 -22.44 11.86
C ASP A 134 -9.35 -21.44 11.11
N LEU A 135 -9.93 -20.62 10.25
CA LEU A 135 -9.20 -19.57 9.54
C LEU A 135 -8.64 -18.50 10.50
N ARG A 136 -9.45 -18.03 11.47
CA ARG A 136 -8.98 -17.08 12.50
C ARG A 136 -7.76 -17.59 13.24
N SER A 137 -7.81 -18.86 13.67
CA SER A 137 -6.67 -19.51 14.35
C SER A 137 -5.44 -19.55 13.46
N ARG A 138 -5.62 -19.83 12.17
CA ARG A 138 -4.55 -19.89 11.19
C ARG A 138 -3.90 -18.51 10.97
N LEU A 139 -4.71 -17.47 10.79
CA LEU A 139 -4.24 -16.09 10.62
C LEU A 139 -3.55 -15.55 11.89
N ALA A 140 -3.97 -15.99 13.07
CA ALA A 140 -3.37 -15.61 14.35
C ALA A 140 -2.08 -16.37 14.68
N SER A 141 -1.72 -17.42 13.93
CA SER A 141 -0.60 -18.31 14.27
C SER A 141 0.78 -17.78 13.85
N GLY A 142 0.85 -16.65 13.16
CA GLY A 142 2.07 -15.94 12.78
C GLY A 142 2.27 -14.64 13.56
N ILE A 143 3.02 -13.71 12.98
CA ILE A 143 3.20 -12.36 13.53
C ILE A 143 1.95 -11.53 13.22
N VAL A 144 1.28 -11.02 14.26
CA VAL A 144 0.11 -10.12 14.13
C VAL A 144 0.51 -8.73 14.58
N LEU A 145 0.42 -7.74 13.68
CA LEU A 145 0.85 -6.36 13.93
C LEU A 145 -0.23 -5.35 13.59
N GLN A 146 -0.39 -4.36 14.45
CA GLN A 146 -1.21 -3.20 14.18
C GLN A 146 -0.46 -2.18 13.34
N LEU A 147 -1.13 -1.66 12.31
CA LEU A 147 -0.67 -0.52 11.53
C LEU A 147 -1.37 0.76 11.99
N HIS A 148 -0.60 1.80 12.12
CA HIS A 148 -1.06 3.15 12.46
C HIS A 148 -1.02 4.04 11.22
N PRO A 149 -2.04 4.89 10.98
CA PRO A 149 -1.96 5.92 9.96
C PRO A 149 -0.76 6.84 10.23
N LEU A 150 -0.15 7.34 9.18
CA LEU A 150 0.87 8.39 9.32
C LEU A 150 0.23 9.67 9.90
N SER A 151 0.93 10.32 10.81
CA SER A 151 0.58 11.67 11.23
C SER A 151 0.80 12.66 10.08
N ASP A 152 0.21 13.86 10.17
CA ASP A 152 0.42 14.88 9.14
C ASP A 152 1.89 15.33 9.11
N GLU A 153 2.60 15.29 10.26
CA GLU A 153 4.05 15.53 10.33
C GLU A 153 4.85 14.44 9.61
N ASP A 154 4.52 13.15 9.83
CA ASP A 154 5.17 12.03 9.14
C ASP A 154 4.95 12.11 7.63
N LYS A 155 3.73 12.47 7.19
CA LYS A 155 3.41 12.65 5.77
C LYS A 155 4.18 13.82 5.16
N ALA A 156 4.22 14.95 5.85
CA ALA A 156 5.03 16.10 5.42
C ALA A 156 6.49 15.72 5.27
N ALA A 157 7.07 15.04 6.26
CA ALA A 157 8.45 14.57 6.22
C ALA A 157 8.70 13.62 5.03
N ALA A 158 7.77 12.69 4.75
CA ALA A 158 7.87 11.78 3.61
C ALA A 158 7.80 12.51 2.26
N LEU A 159 6.92 13.51 2.12
CA LEU A 159 6.84 14.35 0.91
C LEU A 159 8.10 15.18 0.70
N TYR A 160 8.67 15.75 1.77
CA TYR A 160 9.94 16.48 1.70
C TYR A 160 11.11 15.55 1.31
N ALA A 161 11.19 14.35 1.89
CA ALA A 161 12.23 13.39 1.56
C ALA A 161 12.16 13.00 0.08
N HIS A 162 10.96 12.65 -0.42
CA HIS A 162 10.72 12.33 -1.83
C HIS A 162 11.11 13.48 -2.77
N ALA A 163 10.76 14.71 -2.41
CA ALA A 163 11.13 15.90 -3.18
C ALA A 163 12.65 16.12 -3.21
N THR A 164 13.29 15.96 -2.06
CA THR A 164 14.75 16.14 -1.95
C THR A 164 15.53 15.14 -2.79
N GLU A 165 15.12 13.87 -2.78
CA GLU A 165 15.72 12.81 -3.61
C GLU A 165 15.65 13.13 -5.12
N ARG A 166 14.63 13.88 -5.55
CA ARG A 166 14.43 14.31 -6.94
C ARG A 166 14.97 15.71 -7.24
N GLY A 167 15.59 16.38 -6.26
CA GLY A 167 16.09 17.74 -6.42
C GLY A 167 14.99 18.80 -6.53
N MET A 168 13.77 18.51 -6.09
CA MET A 168 12.66 19.47 -6.07
C MET A 168 12.77 20.38 -4.84
N ALA A 169 12.72 21.69 -5.07
CA ALA A 169 12.58 22.67 -3.98
C ALA A 169 11.07 22.84 -3.67
N LEU A 170 10.64 22.42 -2.48
CA LEU A 170 9.25 22.56 -2.04
C LEU A 170 9.08 23.66 -1.01
N ASP A 171 7.99 24.41 -1.16
CA ASP A 171 7.51 25.36 -0.15
C ASP A 171 6.59 24.62 0.85
N GLY A 172 6.70 24.98 2.15
CA GLY A 172 5.84 24.46 3.20
C GLY A 172 4.35 24.74 2.97
N GLU A 173 4.01 25.80 2.25
CA GLU A 173 2.63 26.10 1.87
C GLU A 173 2.08 25.08 0.87
N LEU A 174 2.90 24.64 -0.06
CA LEU A 174 2.55 23.58 -1.03
C LEU A 174 2.27 22.24 -0.34
N ILE A 175 3.16 21.84 0.58
CA ILE A 175 2.97 20.60 1.36
C ILE A 175 1.67 20.65 2.16
N ARG A 176 1.41 21.75 2.85
CA ARG A 176 0.17 21.93 3.62
C ARG A 176 -1.06 21.84 2.74
N TYR A 177 -0.98 22.41 1.53
CA TYR A 177 -2.06 22.33 0.56
C TYR A 177 -2.32 20.88 0.11
N LEU A 178 -1.26 20.10 -0.20
CA LEU A 178 -1.38 18.69 -0.57
C LEU A 178 -2.02 17.88 0.56
N LEU A 179 -1.56 18.04 1.80
CA LEU A 179 -2.08 17.32 2.97
C LEU A 179 -3.56 17.64 3.27
N THR A 180 -4.02 18.84 2.91
CA THR A 180 -5.39 19.30 3.22
C THR A 180 -6.39 19.00 2.11
N HIS A 181 -5.97 19.05 0.85
CA HIS A 181 -6.87 19.03 -0.31
C HIS A 181 -6.76 17.75 -1.15
N PHE A 182 -5.76 16.90 -0.90
CA PHE A 182 -5.62 15.62 -1.57
C PHE A 182 -5.99 14.47 -0.63
N ASP A 183 -6.31 13.30 -1.21
CA ASP A 183 -6.58 12.10 -0.43
C ASP A 183 -5.44 11.82 0.53
N ARG A 184 -5.81 11.33 1.71
CA ARG A 184 -4.85 11.04 2.78
C ARG A 184 -3.92 9.85 2.48
N ASP A 185 -4.07 9.26 1.30
CA ASP A 185 -3.18 8.21 0.80
C ASP A 185 -1.86 8.80 0.30
N MET A 186 -0.74 8.32 0.86
CA MET A 186 0.60 8.79 0.50
C MET A 186 0.93 8.57 -0.98
N GLY A 187 0.47 7.44 -1.57
CA GLY A 187 0.71 7.14 -2.98
C GLY A 187 0.11 8.20 -3.89
N THR A 188 -1.13 8.62 -3.59
CA THR A 188 -1.83 9.71 -4.31
C THR A 188 -1.09 11.04 -4.16
N GLN A 189 -0.64 11.38 -2.94
CA GLN A 189 0.08 12.63 -2.69
C GLN A 189 1.45 12.67 -3.39
N ILE A 190 2.18 11.56 -3.40
CA ILE A 190 3.44 11.42 -4.14
C ILE A 190 3.20 11.53 -5.65
N ALA A 191 2.18 10.86 -6.19
CA ALA A 191 1.85 10.93 -7.61
C ALA A 191 1.49 12.35 -8.05
N ALA A 192 0.75 13.09 -7.21
CA ALA A 192 0.44 14.50 -7.46
C ALA A 192 1.70 15.37 -7.48
N LEU A 193 2.64 15.11 -6.58
CA LEU A 193 3.93 15.83 -6.52
C LEU A 193 4.77 15.53 -7.76
N ASP A 194 4.86 14.26 -8.19
CA ASP A 194 5.57 13.84 -9.39
C ASP A 194 4.95 14.42 -10.67
N ALA A 195 3.62 14.55 -10.71
CA ALA A 195 2.92 15.20 -11.81
C ALA A 195 3.24 16.70 -11.89
N LEU A 196 3.30 17.36 -10.72
CA LEU A 196 3.63 18.77 -10.63
C LEU A 196 5.10 19.04 -11.02
N ASP A 197 6.02 18.15 -10.67
CA ASP A 197 7.41 18.23 -11.09
C ASP A 197 7.54 18.21 -12.62
N ARG A 198 6.92 17.23 -13.27
CA ARG A 198 6.90 17.15 -14.74
C ARG A 198 6.28 18.41 -15.38
N TYR A 199 5.19 18.92 -14.83
CA TYR A 199 4.56 20.13 -15.31
C TYR A 199 5.48 21.36 -15.15
N SER A 200 6.16 21.47 -14.02
CA SER A 200 7.19 22.50 -13.73
C SER A 200 8.31 22.50 -14.78
N LEU A 201 8.87 21.31 -15.06
CA LEU A 201 9.93 21.14 -16.09
C LEU A 201 9.44 21.51 -17.48
N GLN A 202 8.24 21.12 -17.89
CA GLN A 202 7.65 21.48 -19.17
C GLN A 202 7.44 22.98 -19.31
N ARG A 203 7.03 23.66 -18.25
CA ARG A 203 6.80 25.11 -18.21
C ARG A 203 8.05 25.94 -17.94
N LYS A 204 9.15 25.28 -17.54
CA LYS A 204 10.41 25.94 -17.08
C LYS A 204 10.15 26.95 -15.95
N ARG A 205 9.29 26.57 -15.01
CA ARG A 205 8.88 27.39 -13.86
C ARG A 205 9.07 26.62 -12.57
N PRO A 206 9.46 27.29 -11.46
CA PRO A 206 9.65 26.61 -10.16
C PRO A 206 8.34 26.00 -9.64
N ILE A 207 8.45 24.92 -8.87
CA ILE A 207 7.34 24.26 -8.18
C ILE A 207 6.83 25.21 -7.09
N THR A 208 5.60 25.66 -7.24
CA THR A 208 4.93 26.60 -6.29
C THR A 208 3.45 26.27 -6.18
N LEU A 209 2.80 26.75 -5.11
CA LEU A 209 1.36 26.60 -4.95
C LEU A 209 0.55 27.25 -6.11
N PRO A 210 0.91 28.44 -6.64
CA PRO A 210 0.26 28.96 -7.85
C PRO A 210 0.39 28.04 -9.06
N LEU A 211 1.55 27.40 -9.28
CA LEU A 211 1.75 26.45 -10.39
C LEU A 211 0.86 25.20 -10.22
N LEU A 212 0.73 24.68 -8.99
CA LEU A 212 -0.17 23.57 -8.68
C LEU A 212 -1.63 23.94 -9.00
N LYS A 213 -2.10 25.12 -8.55
CA LYS A 213 -3.45 25.58 -8.81
C LYS A 213 -3.73 25.81 -10.31
N GLU A 214 -2.72 26.27 -11.07
CA GLU A 214 -2.80 26.37 -12.53
C GLU A 214 -2.94 25.00 -13.19
N ALA A 215 -2.12 24.03 -12.80
CA ALA A 215 -2.18 22.66 -13.30
C ALA A 215 -3.55 22.01 -13.03
N LEU A 216 -4.11 22.19 -11.82
CA LEU A 216 -5.42 21.69 -11.46
C LEU A 216 -6.54 22.26 -12.34
N ARG A 217 -6.55 23.60 -12.58
CA ARG A 217 -7.56 24.25 -13.43
C ARG A 217 -7.52 23.78 -14.88
N LEU A 218 -6.33 23.59 -15.45
CA LEU A 218 -6.18 23.12 -16.83
C LEU A 218 -6.75 21.71 -17.03
N ILE A 219 -6.71 20.90 -15.98
CA ILE A 219 -7.22 19.54 -15.99
C ILE A 219 -8.75 19.54 -15.88
N GLU A 220 -9.33 20.38 -15.02
CA GLU A 220 -10.79 20.53 -14.89
C GLU A 220 -11.43 20.93 -16.25
N HIS A 221 -10.83 21.87 -16.97
CA HIS A 221 -11.33 22.30 -18.28
C HIS A 221 -11.16 21.29 -19.43
N ARG A 222 -10.32 20.26 -19.27
CA ARG A 222 -10.18 19.16 -20.25
C ARG A 222 -11.19 18.03 -20.03
N GLY A 223 -11.70 17.86 -18.81
CA GLY A 223 -12.71 16.85 -18.49
C GLY A 223 -14.14 17.23 -18.88
N GLU A 224 -14.38 18.47 -19.30
CA GLU A 224 -15.71 18.99 -19.76
C GLU A 224 -15.88 18.97 -21.29
N LYS A 225 -14.93 18.40 -22.04
CA LYS A 225 -15.04 18.23 -23.50
C LYS A 225 -15.01 16.75 -23.84
#